data_b9899f9a243dbd959f0fa4f3bcd2be5e
#
_entry.id   b9899f9a243dbd959f0fa4f3bcd2be5e
#
_cell.length_a   1.000
_cell.length_b   1.000
_cell.length_c   1.000
_cell.angle_alpha   90.00
_cell.angle_beta   90.00
_cell.angle_gamma   90.00
#
_symmetry.space_group_name_H-M   'P 1'
#
loop_
_entity.id
_entity.type
_entity.pdbx_description
1 polymer ?
#
loop_
_entity_poly.entity_id
_entity_poly.type
_entity_poly.pdbx_seq_one_letter_code
_entity_poly.pdbx_strand_id
1 'polypeptide(L)'
;MQYDQCKTCRRLGQKLFLKGDRCFSPKCAFVKRAFAPGPQKKRRGGSPSEYKKSLEEKQTLKKWYGLSERQFKRYVKETLEKMGKVQDVSAELIGRLEKRLDNVIFRLGFAKSRVQARQLVSHSYFLINGKPVNIPSYQVQKDDVIAIKEHKKAKGIFKELANELKRKEVPVWLSLNKEKLEAKTIGEPNLDEVKPPAEISLIFEFYSR
;
A
#
# COMPACT_ATOMS: atom_id res chain seq x y z
N MET A 1 -12.48 -10.66 -3.43
CA MET A 1 -11.57 -11.76 -3.82
C MET A 1 -10.40 -11.81 -2.85
N GLN A 2 -10.32 -12.85 -2.02
CA GLN A 2 -9.14 -13.09 -1.18
C GLN A 2 -8.04 -13.71 -2.06
N TYR A 3 -7.18 -12.89 -2.62
CA TYR A 3 -5.98 -13.41 -3.27
C TYR A 3 -5.08 -14.03 -2.21
N ASP A 4 -4.59 -15.23 -2.47
CA ASP A 4 -3.55 -15.82 -1.64
C ASP A 4 -2.27 -14.96 -1.75
N GLN A 5 -2.10 -14.08 -0.78
CA GLN A 5 -1.02 -13.08 -0.74
C GLN A 5 0.36 -13.75 -0.78
N CYS A 6 0.49 -14.93 -0.15
CA CYS A 6 1.76 -15.65 -0.16
C CYS A 6 2.08 -16.23 -1.54
N LYS A 7 1.07 -16.68 -2.30
CA LYS A 7 1.26 -17.10 -3.70
C LYS A 7 1.66 -15.93 -4.58
N THR A 8 1.16 -14.72 -4.28
CA THR A 8 1.53 -13.51 -5.01
C THR A 8 3.03 -13.20 -4.87
N CYS A 9 3.56 -13.12 -3.65
CA CYS A 9 4.99 -12.89 -3.42
C CYS A 9 5.86 -13.94 -4.12
N ARG A 10 5.48 -15.23 -4.02
CA ARG A 10 6.20 -16.33 -4.66
C ARG A 10 6.16 -16.28 -6.19
N ARG A 11 5.04 -15.80 -6.78
CA ARG A 11 4.90 -15.67 -8.23
C ARG A 11 5.71 -14.53 -8.80
N LEU A 12 5.78 -13.40 -8.06
CA LEU A 12 6.54 -12.22 -8.44
C LEU A 12 8.03 -12.32 -8.08
N GLY A 13 8.44 -13.34 -7.31
CA GLY A 13 9.83 -13.48 -6.88
C GLY A 13 10.29 -12.42 -5.86
N GLN A 14 9.35 -11.63 -5.31
CA GLN A 14 9.64 -10.52 -4.39
C GLN A 14 8.82 -10.62 -3.11
N LYS A 15 9.41 -10.17 -1.99
CA LYS A 15 8.74 -10.13 -0.69
C LYS A 15 8.02 -8.78 -0.53
N LEU A 16 6.70 -8.77 -0.69
CA LEU A 16 5.88 -7.55 -0.66
C LEU A 16 5.27 -7.23 0.72
N PHE A 17 5.57 -8.00 1.75
CA PHE A 17 5.11 -7.79 3.14
C PHE A 17 3.59 -7.64 3.30
N LEU A 18 2.80 -8.39 2.54
CA LEU A 18 1.34 -8.24 2.46
C LEU A 18 0.57 -8.76 3.69
N LYS A 19 1.18 -9.61 4.53
CA LYS A 19 0.53 -10.22 5.71
C LYS A 19 1.05 -9.67 7.06
N GLY A 20 1.71 -8.51 7.06
CA GLY A 20 2.23 -7.89 8.28
C GLY A 20 3.23 -8.79 9.01
N ASP A 21 3.07 -8.96 10.32
CA ASP A 21 4.01 -9.66 11.23
C ASP A 21 4.47 -11.03 10.72
N ARG A 22 3.55 -11.78 10.10
CA ARG A 22 3.87 -13.08 9.53
C ARG A 22 4.97 -13.01 8.46
N CYS A 23 5.06 -11.90 7.74
CA CYS A 23 6.07 -11.72 6.70
C CYS A 23 7.47 -11.50 7.27
N PHE A 24 7.58 -11.04 8.52
CA PHE A 24 8.86 -10.86 9.22
C PHE A 24 9.32 -12.12 9.95
N SER A 25 8.44 -13.09 10.13
CA SER A 25 8.74 -14.33 10.85
C SER A 25 9.25 -15.45 9.92
N PRO A 26 9.93 -16.49 10.47
CA PRO A 26 10.30 -17.69 9.72
C PRO A 26 9.11 -18.46 9.13
N LYS A 27 7.89 -18.17 9.59
CA LYS A 27 6.62 -18.73 9.06
C LYS A 27 6.22 -18.16 7.71
N CYS A 28 6.98 -17.20 7.16
CA CYS A 28 6.72 -16.63 5.84
C CYS A 28 6.86 -17.68 4.73
N ALA A 29 5.83 -17.84 3.91
CA ALA A 29 5.83 -18.85 2.84
C ALA A 29 6.84 -18.53 1.72
N PHE A 30 7.23 -17.27 1.54
CA PHE A 30 8.26 -16.87 0.59
C PHE A 30 9.66 -17.28 1.08
N VAL A 31 9.93 -17.17 2.38
CA VAL A 31 11.20 -17.62 2.98
C VAL A 31 11.32 -19.14 2.89
N LYS A 32 10.22 -19.87 3.16
CA LYS A 32 10.22 -21.34 3.11
C LYS A 32 10.28 -21.91 1.68
N ARG A 33 9.68 -21.24 0.70
CA ARG A 33 9.52 -21.69 -0.69
C ARG A 33 9.52 -20.49 -1.62
N ALA A 34 10.68 -19.99 -2.02
CA ALA A 34 10.82 -18.78 -2.85
C ALA A 34 10.35 -18.96 -4.31
N PHE A 35 10.14 -20.19 -4.77
CA PHE A 35 9.73 -20.47 -6.14
C PHE A 35 8.21 -20.27 -6.37
N ALA A 36 7.83 -20.01 -7.62
CA ALA A 36 6.44 -19.82 -8.03
C ALA A 36 5.56 -21.04 -7.66
N PRO A 37 4.31 -20.84 -7.23
CA PRO A 37 3.39 -21.93 -6.91
C PRO A 37 2.94 -22.68 -8.17
N GLY A 38 2.74 -23.98 -8.03
CA GLY A 38 2.31 -24.90 -9.10
C GLY A 38 3.39 -25.91 -9.49
N PRO A 39 3.11 -26.78 -10.46
CA PRO A 39 4.09 -27.76 -10.94
C PRO A 39 5.29 -27.06 -11.55
N GLN A 40 6.50 -27.50 -11.16
CA GLN A 40 7.74 -26.96 -11.71
C GLN A 40 7.95 -27.56 -13.10
N LYS A 41 7.67 -26.77 -14.12
CA LYS A 41 8.09 -27.13 -15.49
C LYS A 41 9.55 -26.70 -15.66
N LYS A 42 10.39 -27.60 -16.21
CA LYS A 42 11.74 -27.22 -16.70
C LYS A 42 11.57 -26.15 -17.77
N ARG A 43 11.72 -24.88 -17.39
CA ARG A 43 11.70 -23.76 -18.36
C ARG A 43 13.07 -23.68 -19.02
N ARG A 44 13.11 -23.73 -20.35
CA ARG A 44 14.30 -23.28 -21.09
C ARG A 44 14.48 -21.80 -20.75
N GLY A 45 15.62 -21.45 -20.16
CA GLY A 45 15.92 -20.12 -19.68
C GLY A 45 16.17 -19.17 -20.86
N GLY A 46 15.16 -18.38 -21.19
CA GLY A 46 15.33 -17.16 -21.99
C GLY A 46 15.16 -15.94 -21.13
N SER A 47 15.79 -14.82 -21.49
CA SER A 47 15.54 -13.54 -20.82
C SER A 47 14.06 -13.16 -20.95
N PRO A 48 13.43 -12.57 -19.91
CA PRO A 48 12.05 -12.13 -20.02
C PRO A 48 11.92 -11.03 -21.09
N SER A 49 10.88 -11.12 -21.93
CA SER A 49 10.54 -10.05 -22.87
C SER A 49 10.24 -8.74 -22.14
N GLU A 50 10.39 -7.61 -22.82
CA GLU A 50 10.06 -6.28 -22.26
C GLU A 50 8.61 -6.20 -21.77
N TYR A 51 7.67 -6.75 -22.55
CA TYR A 51 6.28 -6.86 -22.12
C TYR A 51 6.14 -7.61 -20.80
N LYS A 52 6.88 -8.71 -20.62
CA LYS A 52 6.82 -9.47 -19.38
C LYS A 52 7.40 -8.68 -18.21
N LYS A 53 8.50 -7.95 -18.41
CA LYS A 53 9.09 -7.08 -17.38
C LYS A 53 8.10 -6.00 -16.95
N SER A 54 7.55 -5.25 -17.89
CA SER A 54 6.58 -4.18 -17.60
C SER A 54 5.29 -4.72 -16.95
N LEU A 55 4.83 -5.91 -17.33
CA LEU A 55 3.71 -6.60 -16.69
C LEU A 55 4.03 -7.00 -15.24
N GLU A 56 5.23 -7.51 -14.95
CA GLU A 56 5.66 -7.90 -13.61
C GLU A 56 5.75 -6.67 -12.70
N GLU A 57 6.33 -5.56 -13.16
CA GLU A 57 6.39 -4.30 -12.43
C GLU A 57 4.99 -3.75 -12.11
N LYS A 58 4.11 -3.73 -13.11
CA LYS A 58 2.71 -3.36 -12.91
C LYS A 58 2.03 -4.23 -11.84
N GLN A 59 2.18 -5.54 -11.92
CA GLN A 59 1.58 -6.47 -10.96
C GLN A 59 2.16 -6.27 -9.56
N THR A 60 3.45 -6.01 -9.44
CA THR A 60 4.15 -5.74 -8.20
C THR A 60 3.56 -4.53 -7.50
N LEU A 61 3.53 -3.38 -8.15
CA LEU A 61 2.99 -2.14 -7.56
C LEU A 61 1.51 -2.26 -7.22
N LYS A 62 0.70 -2.78 -8.15
CA LYS A 62 -0.73 -3.01 -7.93
C LYS A 62 -1.00 -3.90 -6.71
N LYS A 63 -0.26 -4.99 -6.56
CA LYS A 63 -0.43 -5.92 -5.43
C LYS A 63 0.10 -5.36 -4.13
N TRP A 64 1.15 -4.56 -4.18
CA TRP A 64 1.70 -3.89 -3.01
C TRP A 64 0.69 -2.96 -2.37
N TYR A 65 -0.04 -2.15 -3.18
CA TYR A 65 -1.15 -1.31 -2.69
C TYR A 65 -2.49 -2.08 -2.53
N GLY A 66 -2.55 -3.35 -2.91
CA GLY A 66 -3.77 -4.17 -2.81
C GLY A 66 -4.92 -3.69 -3.70
N LEU A 67 -4.63 -3.12 -4.86
CA LEU A 67 -5.62 -2.56 -5.78
C LEU A 67 -6.16 -3.60 -6.77
N SER A 68 -7.40 -3.37 -7.24
CA SER A 68 -7.95 -4.08 -8.40
C SER A 68 -7.32 -3.54 -9.69
N GLU A 69 -7.37 -4.33 -10.77
CA GLU A 69 -6.86 -3.89 -12.07
C GLU A 69 -7.56 -2.62 -12.57
N ARG A 70 -8.90 -2.60 -12.44
CA ARG A 70 -9.71 -1.45 -12.86
C ARG A 70 -9.34 -0.16 -12.11
N GLN A 71 -9.14 -0.24 -10.80
CA GLN A 71 -8.75 0.93 -9.99
C GLN A 71 -7.34 1.39 -10.35
N PHE A 72 -6.39 0.46 -10.46
CA PHE A 72 -5.01 0.78 -10.77
C PHE A 72 -4.88 1.42 -12.16
N LYS A 73 -5.51 0.83 -13.19
CA LYS A 73 -5.56 1.39 -14.54
C LYS A 73 -6.12 2.81 -14.55
N ARG A 74 -7.18 3.09 -13.77
CA ARG A 74 -7.75 4.43 -13.65
C ARG A 74 -6.74 5.43 -13.09
N TYR A 75 -6.04 5.08 -11.99
CA TYR A 75 -5.02 5.97 -11.43
C TYR A 75 -3.91 6.28 -12.43
N VAL A 76 -3.39 5.26 -13.12
CA VAL A 76 -2.33 5.46 -14.12
C VAL A 76 -2.84 6.34 -15.27
N LYS A 77 -4.04 6.07 -15.81
CA LYS A 77 -4.62 6.85 -16.89
C LYS A 77 -4.79 8.32 -16.52
N GLU A 78 -5.42 8.59 -15.38
CA GLU A 78 -5.63 9.95 -14.87
C GLU A 78 -4.30 10.69 -14.59
N THR A 79 -3.23 9.96 -14.28
CA THR A 79 -1.90 10.55 -14.10
C THR A 79 -1.24 10.85 -15.44
N LEU A 80 -1.38 9.96 -16.43
CA LEU A 80 -0.89 10.20 -17.79
C LEU A 80 -1.59 11.39 -18.47
N GLU A 81 -2.87 11.59 -18.21
CA GLU A 81 -3.61 12.75 -18.71
C GLU A 81 -3.11 14.09 -18.14
N LYS A 82 -2.40 14.04 -17.01
CA LYS A 82 -1.71 15.20 -16.43
C LYS A 82 -0.26 15.36 -16.94
N MET A 83 0.21 14.48 -17.80
CA MET A 83 1.54 14.58 -18.40
C MET A 83 1.70 15.93 -19.11
N GLY A 84 2.82 16.60 -18.87
CA GLY A 84 3.05 17.97 -19.33
C GLY A 84 2.55 19.10 -18.41
N LYS A 85 1.71 18.79 -17.40
CA LYS A 85 1.29 19.74 -16.37
C LYS A 85 1.99 19.55 -15.03
N VAL A 86 2.66 18.42 -14.84
CA VAL A 86 3.34 18.01 -13.60
C VAL A 86 4.80 17.76 -13.88
N GLN A 87 5.68 18.19 -12.99
CA GLN A 87 7.14 18.03 -13.14
C GLN A 87 7.57 16.56 -13.15
N ASP A 88 7.00 15.75 -12.25
CA ASP A 88 7.28 14.32 -12.15
C ASP A 88 5.97 13.52 -12.08
N VAL A 89 5.70 12.81 -13.17
CA VAL A 89 4.51 11.95 -13.32
C VAL A 89 4.58 10.74 -12.36
N SER A 90 5.78 10.24 -12.06
CA SER A 90 5.99 9.11 -11.16
C SER A 90 5.67 9.51 -9.72
N ALA A 91 6.12 10.69 -9.30
CA ALA A 91 5.82 11.24 -7.98
C ALA A 91 4.31 11.49 -7.81
N GLU A 92 3.62 12.02 -8.84
CA GLU A 92 2.17 12.24 -8.82
C GLU A 92 1.42 10.90 -8.64
N LEU A 93 1.78 9.85 -9.39
CA LEU A 93 1.14 8.54 -9.26
C LEU A 93 1.30 7.99 -7.84
N ILE A 94 2.53 7.98 -7.32
CA ILE A 94 2.81 7.48 -5.98
C ILE A 94 2.14 8.36 -4.93
N GLY A 95 2.18 9.67 -5.08
CA GLY A 95 1.49 10.61 -4.21
C GLY A 95 0.00 10.29 -4.08
N ARG A 96 -0.69 10.07 -5.19
CA ARG A 96 -2.11 9.69 -5.20
C ARG A 96 -2.35 8.33 -4.54
N LEU A 97 -1.45 7.37 -4.71
CA LEU A 97 -1.58 6.05 -4.08
C LEU A 97 -1.29 6.10 -2.57
N GLU A 98 -0.34 6.92 -2.14
CA GLU A 98 -0.01 7.12 -0.72
C GLU A 98 -1.08 7.92 0.03
N LYS A 99 -1.69 8.94 -0.60
CA LYS A 99 -2.77 9.75 -0.01
C LYS A 99 -4.09 8.98 0.21
N ARG A 100 -4.21 7.74 -0.24
CA ARG A 100 -5.38 6.91 0.02
C ARG A 100 -5.52 6.61 1.52
N LEU A 101 -6.72 6.75 2.05
CA LEU A 101 -6.98 6.54 3.48
C LEU A 101 -6.54 5.15 3.97
N ASP A 102 -6.80 4.08 3.20
CA ASP A 102 -6.37 2.73 3.56
C ASP A 102 -4.83 2.62 3.69
N ASN A 103 -4.10 3.32 2.84
CA ASN A 103 -2.65 3.33 2.90
C ASN A 103 -2.12 4.26 4.00
N VAL A 104 -2.72 5.44 4.20
CA VAL A 104 -2.37 6.35 5.31
C VAL A 104 -2.51 5.65 6.66
N ILE A 105 -3.60 4.93 6.90
CA ILE A 105 -3.82 4.13 8.12
C ILE A 105 -2.72 3.07 8.31
N PHE A 106 -2.28 2.43 7.23
CA PHE A 106 -1.16 1.49 7.28
C PHE A 106 0.16 2.19 7.58
N ARG A 107 0.44 3.35 6.96
CA ARG A 107 1.66 4.13 7.21
C ARG A 107 1.75 4.66 8.64
N LEU A 108 0.64 5.13 9.19
CA LEU A 108 0.54 5.54 10.59
C LEU A 108 0.76 4.39 11.59
N GLY A 109 0.58 3.14 11.15
CA GLY A 109 0.72 1.97 12.00
C GLY A 109 -0.53 1.51 12.71
N PHE A 110 -1.66 2.10 12.41
CA PHE A 110 -2.95 1.66 12.97
C PHE A 110 -3.39 0.28 12.46
N ALA A 111 -2.70 -0.26 11.48
CA ALA A 111 -2.90 -1.61 10.98
C ALA A 111 -1.57 -2.28 10.61
N LYS A 112 -1.51 -3.60 10.81
CA LYS A 112 -0.32 -4.44 10.51
C LYS A 112 -0.13 -4.72 9.02
N SER A 113 -1.17 -4.51 8.21
CA SER A 113 -1.13 -4.68 6.75
C SER A 113 -2.13 -3.76 6.05
N ARG A 114 -1.88 -3.45 4.77
CA ARG A 114 -2.81 -2.66 3.94
C ARG A 114 -4.20 -3.31 3.81
N VAL A 115 -4.26 -4.64 3.82
CA VAL A 115 -5.54 -5.37 3.79
C VAL A 115 -6.33 -5.15 5.08
N GLN A 116 -5.66 -5.22 6.22
CA GLN A 116 -6.28 -4.92 7.52
C GLN A 116 -6.70 -3.44 7.60
N ALA A 117 -5.84 -2.52 7.16
CA ALA A 117 -6.17 -1.10 7.09
C ALA A 117 -7.45 -0.84 6.29
N ARG A 118 -7.55 -1.43 5.09
CA ARG A 118 -8.75 -1.35 4.25
C ARG A 118 -9.99 -1.88 4.95
N GLN A 119 -9.88 -3.01 5.64
CA GLN A 119 -11.00 -3.58 6.40
C GLN A 119 -11.45 -2.65 7.53
N LEU A 120 -10.50 -2.10 8.30
CA LEU A 120 -10.82 -1.17 9.38
C LEU A 120 -11.51 0.10 8.86
N VAL A 121 -11.04 0.67 7.74
CA VAL A 121 -11.69 1.82 7.11
C VAL A 121 -13.11 1.46 6.66
N SER A 122 -13.29 0.36 5.93
CA SER A 122 -14.61 -0.08 5.45
C SER A 122 -15.60 -0.34 6.60
N HIS A 123 -15.10 -0.72 7.78
CA HIS A 123 -15.90 -0.91 9.00
C HIS A 123 -16.07 0.39 9.81
N SER A 124 -15.75 1.55 9.22
CA SER A 124 -15.94 2.87 9.81
C SER A 124 -15.27 3.05 11.19
N TYR A 125 -14.01 2.60 11.32
CA TYR A 125 -13.24 2.77 12.56
C TYR A 125 -12.68 4.19 12.71
N PHE A 126 -12.56 4.96 11.63
CA PHE A 126 -11.85 6.23 11.60
C PHE A 126 -12.78 7.41 11.36
N LEU A 127 -12.36 8.55 11.89
CA LEU A 127 -12.92 9.87 11.65
C LEU A 127 -11.88 10.70 10.88
N ILE A 128 -12.35 11.51 9.94
CA ILE A 128 -11.54 12.55 9.31
C ILE A 128 -12.23 13.88 9.63
N ASN A 129 -11.51 14.79 10.28
CA ASN A 129 -12.04 16.08 10.74
C ASN A 129 -13.36 15.91 11.53
N GLY A 130 -13.42 14.90 12.41
CA GLY A 130 -14.59 14.57 13.21
C GLY A 130 -15.71 13.81 12.49
N LYS A 131 -15.64 13.64 11.17
CA LYS A 131 -16.68 12.95 10.36
C LYS A 131 -16.29 11.49 10.09
N PRO A 132 -17.21 10.52 10.22
CA PRO A 132 -16.93 9.12 9.94
C PRO A 132 -16.75 8.87 8.44
N VAL A 133 -15.62 8.24 8.06
CA VAL A 133 -15.33 7.88 6.68
C VAL A 133 -15.13 6.35 6.58
N ASN A 134 -15.84 5.72 5.63
CA ASN A 134 -15.78 4.28 5.36
C ASN A 134 -15.27 3.94 3.96
N ILE A 135 -14.73 4.92 3.24
CA ILE A 135 -14.25 4.78 1.86
C ILE A 135 -12.72 4.63 1.86
N PRO A 136 -12.17 3.42 1.59
CA PRO A 136 -10.72 3.20 1.59
C PRO A 136 -9.94 4.02 0.57
N SER A 137 -10.59 4.41 -0.53
CA SER A 137 -10.00 5.22 -1.61
C SER A 137 -10.11 6.73 -1.38
N TYR A 138 -10.64 7.16 -0.23
CA TYR A 138 -10.68 8.57 0.14
C TYR A 138 -9.27 9.16 0.07
N GLN A 139 -9.13 10.32 -0.60
CA GLN A 139 -7.85 11.03 -0.73
C GLN A 139 -7.72 12.00 0.44
N VAL A 140 -6.80 11.70 1.33
CA VAL A 140 -6.50 12.56 2.49
C VAL A 140 -5.81 13.83 1.99
N GLN A 141 -6.29 14.97 2.46
CA GLN A 141 -5.75 16.29 2.12
C GLN A 141 -4.74 16.76 3.18
N LYS A 142 -3.96 17.78 2.83
CA LYS A 142 -3.12 18.48 3.80
C LYS A 142 -4.00 19.05 4.91
N ASP A 143 -3.50 19.01 6.13
CA ASP A 143 -4.16 19.44 7.38
C ASP A 143 -5.36 18.58 7.83
N ASP A 144 -5.70 17.50 7.13
CA ASP A 144 -6.71 16.56 7.63
C ASP A 144 -6.26 15.90 8.94
N VAL A 145 -7.18 15.86 9.90
CA VAL A 145 -7.00 15.17 11.18
C VAL A 145 -7.70 13.82 11.14
N ILE A 146 -6.94 12.76 11.34
CA ILE A 146 -7.40 11.38 11.33
C ILE A 146 -7.42 10.86 12.76
N ALA A 147 -8.59 10.46 13.26
CA ALA A 147 -8.76 9.94 14.59
C ALA A 147 -9.46 8.56 14.60
N ILE A 148 -9.21 7.76 15.61
CA ILE A 148 -9.95 6.52 15.86
C ILE A 148 -11.21 6.85 16.65
N LYS A 149 -12.37 6.30 16.26
CA LYS A 149 -13.63 6.48 17.01
C LYS A 149 -13.48 5.98 18.45
N GLU A 150 -13.94 6.77 19.43
CA GLU A 150 -13.77 6.49 20.86
C GLU A 150 -14.23 5.08 21.25
N HIS A 151 -15.47 4.71 20.89
CA HIS A 151 -16.03 3.39 21.20
C HIS A 151 -15.31 2.21 20.50
N LYS A 152 -14.43 2.50 19.54
CA LYS A 152 -13.60 1.49 18.87
C LYS A 152 -12.21 1.35 19.48
N LYS A 153 -11.71 2.36 20.20
CA LYS A 153 -10.39 2.32 20.87
C LYS A 153 -10.26 1.16 21.85
N ALA A 154 -11.36 0.81 22.55
CA ALA A 154 -11.39 -0.30 23.52
C ALA A 154 -11.28 -1.71 22.87
N LYS A 155 -11.41 -1.83 21.56
CA LYS A 155 -11.34 -3.14 20.89
C LYS A 155 -9.95 -3.76 20.97
N GLY A 156 -9.89 -5.09 21.07
CA GLY A 156 -8.66 -5.87 21.21
C GLY A 156 -7.57 -5.57 20.16
N ILE A 157 -7.97 -5.16 18.95
CA ILE A 157 -7.06 -4.79 17.86
C ILE A 157 -6.18 -3.58 18.25
N PHE A 158 -6.67 -2.67 19.10
CA PHE A 158 -5.97 -1.46 19.49
C PHE A 158 -5.34 -1.53 20.89
N LYS A 159 -5.58 -2.61 21.67
CA LYS A 159 -5.02 -2.73 23.02
C LYS A 159 -3.49 -2.69 23.05
N GLU A 160 -2.84 -3.32 22.06
CA GLU A 160 -1.37 -3.37 21.96
C GLU A 160 -0.81 -2.24 21.08
N LEU A 161 -1.70 -1.49 20.41
CA LEU A 161 -1.32 -0.49 19.42
C LEU A 161 -0.40 0.60 19.99
N ALA A 162 -0.67 1.07 21.20
CA ALA A 162 0.16 2.10 21.84
C ALA A 162 1.62 1.67 22.00
N ASN A 163 1.88 0.39 22.30
CA ASN A 163 3.22 -0.16 22.42
C ASN A 163 3.89 -0.37 21.04
N GLU A 164 3.12 -0.79 20.06
CA GLU A 164 3.61 -0.96 18.67
C GLU A 164 3.96 0.38 18.04
N LEU A 165 3.17 1.42 18.28
CA LEU A 165 3.40 2.77 17.77
C LEU A 165 4.62 3.46 18.36
N LYS A 166 5.06 3.09 19.57
CA LYS A 166 6.30 3.64 20.17
C LYS A 166 7.52 3.32 19.31
N ARG A 167 7.54 2.16 18.67
CA ARG A 167 8.66 1.64 17.87
C ARG A 167 8.54 1.95 16.38
N LYS A 168 7.39 2.47 15.95
CA LYS A 168 7.15 2.71 14.53
C LYS A 168 7.53 4.13 14.14
N GLU A 169 8.35 4.22 13.11
CA GLU A 169 8.65 5.47 12.42
C GLU A 169 7.50 5.81 11.47
N VAL A 170 7.04 7.05 11.56
CA VAL A 170 5.98 7.59 10.71
C VAL A 170 6.65 8.45 9.63
N PRO A 171 6.18 8.40 8.37
CA PRO A 171 6.71 9.26 7.31
C PRO A 171 6.63 10.74 7.66
N VAL A 172 7.58 11.55 7.17
CA VAL A 172 7.71 12.99 7.50
C VAL A 172 6.45 13.80 7.17
N TRP A 173 5.70 13.42 6.13
CA TRP A 173 4.47 14.09 5.73
C TRP A 173 3.25 13.81 6.65
N LEU A 174 3.39 12.93 7.66
CA LEU A 174 2.38 12.60 8.66
C LEU A 174 2.90 12.91 10.07
N SER A 175 2.07 13.51 10.89
CA SER A 175 2.30 13.68 12.34
C SER A 175 1.38 12.77 13.12
N LEU A 176 1.91 12.05 14.10
CA LEU A 176 1.14 11.14 14.93
C LEU A 176 1.24 11.54 16.41
N ASN A 177 0.11 11.88 17.00
CA ASN A 177 -0.03 11.98 18.44
C ASN A 177 -0.34 10.58 19.02
N LYS A 178 0.68 9.97 19.64
CA LYS A 178 0.60 8.60 20.15
C LYS A 178 -0.33 8.46 21.36
N GLU A 179 -0.52 9.53 22.14
CA GLU A 179 -1.36 9.52 23.34
C GLU A 179 -2.84 9.56 22.97
N LYS A 180 -3.23 10.48 22.08
CA LYS A 180 -4.62 10.65 21.64
C LYS A 180 -5.02 9.66 20.53
N LEU A 181 -4.04 8.95 19.93
CA LEU A 181 -4.24 8.11 18.75
C LEU A 181 -4.85 8.91 17.58
N GLU A 182 -4.34 10.12 17.40
CA GLU A 182 -4.73 11.05 16.34
C GLU A 182 -3.53 11.35 15.46
N ALA A 183 -3.77 11.50 14.17
CA ALA A 183 -2.75 11.84 13.22
C ALA A 183 -3.17 13.04 12.39
N LYS A 184 -2.20 13.87 12.00
CA LYS A 184 -2.41 15.01 11.13
C LYS A 184 -1.53 14.86 9.89
N THR A 185 -2.07 15.20 8.73
CA THR A 185 -1.32 15.28 7.47
C THR A 185 -0.64 16.65 7.40
N ILE A 186 0.71 16.69 7.35
CA ILE A 186 1.48 17.94 7.33
C ILE A 186 1.83 18.35 5.91
N GLY A 187 2.15 17.38 5.06
CA GLY A 187 2.67 17.64 3.72
C GLY A 187 2.22 16.63 2.67
N GLU A 188 3.01 16.51 1.62
CA GLU A 188 2.79 15.55 0.55
C GLU A 188 3.80 14.39 0.62
N PRO A 189 3.39 13.16 0.24
CA PRO A 189 4.29 12.03 0.22
C PRO A 189 5.37 12.20 -0.84
N ASN A 190 6.64 11.98 -0.46
CA ASN A 190 7.78 12.02 -1.37
C ASN A 190 8.11 10.61 -1.90
N LEU A 191 8.45 10.52 -3.19
CA LEU A 191 8.83 9.28 -3.86
C LEU A 191 10.05 8.61 -3.19
N ASP A 192 11.06 9.41 -2.80
CA ASP A 192 12.29 8.93 -2.17
C ASP A 192 12.07 8.27 -0.81
N GLU A 193 11.07 8.73 -0.05
CA GLU A 193 10.68 8.12 1.22
C GLU A 193 9.90 6.81 1.01
N VAL A 194 9.03 6.80 0.02
CA VAL A 194 8.12 5.66 -0.22
C VAL A 194 8.86 4.44 -0.73
N LYS A 195 9.88 4.61 -1.56
CA LYS A 195 10.70 3.56 -2.20
C LYS A 195 9.85 2.40 -2.71
N PRO A 196 9.00 2.62 -3.71
CA PRO A 196 8.12 1.58 -4.24
C PRO A 196 8.96 0.40 -4.76
N PRO A 197 8.49 -0.85 -4.58
CA PRO A 197 9.22 -2.05 -5.02
C PRO A 197 9.09 -2.32 -6.52
N ALA A 198 8.84 -1.31 -7.33
CA ALA A 198 8.57 -1.42 -8.76
C ALA A 198 9.08 -0.19 -9.52
N GLU A 199 9.53 -0.41 -10.74
CA GLU A 199 9.94 0.65 -11.66
C GLU A 199 8.71 1.27 -12.34
N ILE A 200 8.46 2.56 -12.06
CA ILE A 200 7.21 3.23 -12.46
C ILE A 200 7.20 3.55 -13.96
N SER A 201 8.37 3.84 -14.56
CA SER A 201 8.52 4.08 -16.00
C SER A 201 7.99 2.90 -16.83
N LEU A 202 8.34 1.67 -16.47
CA LEU A 202 7.85 0.46 -17.13
C LEU A 202 6.34 0.26 -16.98
N ILE A 203 5.74 0.78 -15.89
CA ILE A 203 4.30 0.74 -15.70
C ILE A 203 3.60 1.69 -16.68
N PHE A 204 4.13 2.90 -16.85
CA PHE A 204 3.59 3.84 -17.83
C PHE A 204 3.72 3.30 -19.25
N GLU A 205 4.86 2.72 -19.60
CA GLU A 205 5.06 2.07 -20.89
C GLU A 205 4.02 0.96 -21.13
N PHE A 206 3.73 0.13 -20.12
CA PHE A 206 2.72 -0.91 -20.23
C PHE A 206 1.32 -0.39 -20.58
N TYR A 207 0.93 0.79 -20.09
CA TYR A 207 -0.40 1.36 -20.32
C TYR A 207 -0.47 2.35 -21.49
N SER A 208 0.67 2.77 -22.05
CA SER A 208 0.76 3.62 -23.26
C SER A 208 0.75 2.83 -24.57
N ARG A 209 0.97 1.54 -24.49
CA ARG A 209 0.83 0.59 -25.63
C ARG A 209 -0.68 0.33 -25.95
#